data_ce3b53b535f4e219e787b408ae6e8322
#
_entry.id   ce3b53b535f4e219e787b408ae6e8322
#
_cell.length_a   1.000
_cell.length_b   1.000
_cell.length_c   1.000
_cell.angle_alpha   90.00
_cell.angle_beta   90.00
_cell.angle_gamma   90.00
#
_symmetry.space_group_name_H-M   'P 1'
#
loop_
_entity.id
_entity.type
_entity.pdbx_description
1 polymer ?
#
loop_
_entity_poly.entity_id
_entity_poly.type
_entity_poly.pdbx_seq_one_letter_code
_entity_poly.pdbx_strand_id
1 'polypeptide(L)'
;EEFFKAREGGGTRISSALLLAEEILKAYPEAFYNRYLFHFSDGENWQGDTPLALEALRRLLPSLALYGYAQVEGPYGQGHFLEEVREALGGREGVALAAVRGREDLPVALRRLLGG
;
A
#
# COMPACT_ATOMS: atom_id res chain seq x y z
N GLU A 1 -11.00 12.36 9.90
CA GLU A 1 -10.06 11.44 9.28
C GLU A 1 -10.70 10.73 8.10
N GLU A 2 -9.93 10.62 7.04
CA GLU A 2 -10.38 9.92 5.85
C GLU A 2 -9.48 8.73 5.56
N PHE A 3 -10.09 7.61 5.21
CA PHE A 3 -9.39 6.40 4.85
C PHE A 3 -9.62 6.08 3.39
N PHE A 4 -8.53 5.75 2.70
CA PHE A 4 -8.60 5.31 1.32
C PHE A 4 -8.01 3.92 1.20
N LYS A 5 -8.72 3.05 0.50
CA LYS A 5 -8.28 1.68 0.24
C LYS A 5 -8.12 1.49 -1.25
N ALA A 6 -6.92 1.12 -1.66
CA ALA A 6 -6.66 0.71 -3.02
C ALA A 6 -6.53 -0.80 -3.04
N ARG A 7 -7.26 -1.47 -3.92
CA ARG A 7 -7.24 -2.91 -4.03
C ARG A 7 -6.85 -3.31 -5.45
N GLU A 8 -5.81 -4.13 -5.54
CA GLU A 8 -5.32 -4.64 -6.81
C GLU A 8 -5.80 -6.06 -7.04
N GLY A 9 -6.36 -6.29 -8.22
CA GLY A 9 -6.63 -7.64 -8.70
C GLY A 9 -5.50 -8.09 -9.62
N GLY A 10 -5.42 -9.39 -9.89
CA GLY A 10 -4.41 -9.93 -10.77
C GLY A 10 -4.41 -9.28 -12.14
N GLY A 11 -3.26 -9.04 -12.71
CA GLY A 11 -3.08 -8.48 -14.04
C GLY A 11 -3.07 -6.96 -14.10
N THR A 12 -3.32 -6.27 -13.00
CA THR A 12 -3.29 -4.81 -12.94
C THR A 12 -1.95 -4.34 -12.40
N ARG A 13 -1.44 -3.25 -12.94
CA ARG A 13 -0.19 -2.69 -12.45
C ARG A 13 -0.40 -2.00 -11.11
N ILE A 14 0.50 -2.23 -10.17
CA ILE A 14 0.43 -1.60 -8.85
C ILE A 14 0.51 -0.07 -8.98
N SER A 15 1.34 0.44 -9.89
CA SER A 15 1.44 1.88 -10.11
C SER A 15 0.10 2.50 -10.48
N SER A 16 -0.76 1.77 -11.22
CA SER A 16 -2.07 2.27 -11.60
C SER A 16 -2.96 2.54 -10.40
N ALA A 17 -2.94 1.63 -9.42
CA ALA A 17 -3.72 1.82 -8.19
C ALA A 17 -3.21 3.02 -7.40
N LEU A 18 -1.90 3.21 -7.33
CA LEU A 18 -1.31 4.32 -6.61
C LEU A 18 -1.59 5.66 -7.28
N LEU A 19 -1.57 5.69 -8.61
CA LEU A 19 -1.92 6.89 -9.35
C LEU A 19 -3.39 7.25 -9.18
N LEU A 20 -4.26 6.23 -9.14
CA LEU A 20 -5.68 6.46 -8.86
C LEU A 20 -5.87 7.01 -7.46
N ALA A 21 -5.16 6.48 -6.48
CA ALA A 21 -5.22 6.98 -5.11
C ALA A 21 -4.77 8.44 -5.05
N GLU A 22 -3.74 8.78 -5.79
CA GLU A 22 -3.26 10.17 -5.86
C GLU A 22 -4.34 11.10 -6.38
N GLU A 23 -5.06 10.69 -7.43
CA GLU A 23 -6.16 11.48 -7.98
C GLU A 23 -7.31 11.63 -6.97
N ILE A 24 -7.67 10.56 -6.28
CA ILE A 24 -8.73 10.61 -5.28
C ILE A 24 -8.35 11.56 -4.14
N LEU A 25 -7.10 11.50 -3.70
CA LEU A 25 -6.62 12.33 -2.59
C LEU A 25 -6.66 13.82 -2.90
N LYS A 26 -6.67 14.21 -4.16
CA LYS A 26 -6.80 15.63 -4.51
C LYS A 26 -8.10 16.24 -4.02
N ALA A 27 -9.15 15.44 -3.85
CA ALA A 27 -10.43 15.90 -3.33
C ALA A 27 -10.41 16.10 -1.80
N TYR A 28 -9.34 15.66 -1.13
CA TYR A 28 -9.22 15.69 0.33
C TYR A 28 -7.87 16.30 0.73
N PRO A 29 -7.71 17.63 0.62
CA PRO A 29 -6.41 18.29 0.86
C PRO A 29 -5.87 18.01 2.26
N GLU A 30 -4.56 17.77 2.34
CA GLU A 30 -3.93 17.44 3.62
C GLU A 30 -4.03 18.56 4.66
N ALA A 31 -4.27 19.80 4.22
CA ALA A 31 -4.48 20.91 5.15
C ALA A 31 -5.73 20.73 6.01
N PHE A 32 -6.69 19.92 5.55
CA PHE A 32 -7.96 19.73 6.25
C PHE A 32 -8.20 18.29 6.68
N TYR A 33 -7.40 17.33 6.21
CA TYR A 33 -7.63 15.90 6.46
C TYR A 33 -6.35 15.20 6.84
N ASN A 34 -6.44 14.30 7.83
CA ASN A 34 -5.40 13.32 8.04
C ASN A 34 -5.65 12.19 7.05
N ARG A 35 -4.73 12.00 6.12
CA ARG A 35 -4.93 11.06 5.02
C ARG A 35 -4.19 9.77 5.27
N TYR A 36 -4.95 8.66 5.24
CA TYR A 36 -4.43 7.31 5.42
C TYR A 36 -4.68 6.53 4.15
N LEU A 37 -3.69 5.85 3.64
CA LEU A 37 -3.83 4.98 2.48
C LEU A 37 -3.51 3.55 2.88
N PHE A 38 -4.50 2.66 2.73
CA PHE A 38 -4.30 1.23 2.95
C PHE A 38 -4.36 0.52 1.61
N HIS A 39 -3.30 -0.21 1.30
CA HIS A 39 -3.16 -0.89 0.02
C HIS A 39 -3.05 -2.40 0.26
N PHE A 40 -3.94 -3.16 -0.36
CA PHE A 40 -3.97 -4.61 -0.28
C PHE A 40 -3.72 -5.20 -1.66
N SER A 41 -2.76 -6.10 -1.77
CA SER A 41 -2.49 -6.77 -3.04
C SER A 41 -1.88 -8.14 -2.79
N ASP A 42 -1.78 -8.96 -3.84
CA ASP A 42 -1.09 -10.25 -3.73
C ASP A 42 0.43 -10.10 -3.94
N GLY A 43 0.89 -8.88 -4.13
CA GLY A 43 2.31 -8.59 -4.30
C GLY A 43 2.84 -8.84 -5.69
N GLU A 44 2.02 -9.40 -6.58
CA GLU A 44 2.44 -9.60 -7.96
C GLU A 44 2.32 -8.30 -8.73
N ASN A 45 3.26 -8.07 -9.62
CA ASN A 45 3.30 -6.86 -10.40
C ASN A 45 3.96 -7.15 -11.74
N TRP A 46 3.66 -6.33 -12.73
CA TRP A 46 4.29 -6.45 -14.03
C TRP A 46 5.76 -6.09 -13.92
N GLN A 47 6.58 -6.84 -14.65
CA GLN A 47 8.01 -6.56 -14.71
C GLN A 47 8.22 -5.13 -15.22
N GLY A 48 9.03 -4.37 -14.52
CA GLY A 48 9.30 -2.99 -14.87
C GLY A 48 8.32 -1.99 -14.28
N ASP A 49 7.20 -2.42 -13.71
CA ASP A 49 6.26 -1.50 -13.07
C ASP A 49 6.67 -1.12 -11.64
N THR A 50 7.38 -1.99 -10.94
CA THR A 50 7.72 -1.73 -9.54
C THR A 50 8.50 -0.43 -9.34
N PRO A 51 9.48 -0.06 -10.17
CA PRO A 51 10.12 1.25 -10.01
C PRO A 51 9.13 2.42 -10.13
N LEU A 52 8.14 2.30 -11.02
CA LEU A 52 7.11 3.32 -11.17
C LEU A 52 6.21 3.37 -9.95
N ALA A 53 5.87 2.21 -9.39
CA ALA A 53 5.05 2.14 -8.18
C ALA A 53 5.77 2.76 -6.99
N LEU A 54 7.05 2.45 -6.82
CA LEU A 54 7.85 3.02 -5.74
C LEU A 54 8.01 4.53 -5.88
N GLU A 55 8.16 5.01 -7.11
CA GLU A 55 8.23 6.45 -7.36
C GLU A 55 6.92 7.13 -6.97
N ALA A 56 5.78 6.52 -7.34
CA ALA A 56 4.48 7.06 -6.96
C ALA A 56 4.32 7.11 -5.44
N LEU A 57 4.76 6.06 -4.74
CA LEU A 57 4.73 6.04 -3.28
C LEU A 57 5.59 7.15 -2.68
N ARG A 58 6.78 7.36 -3.22
CA ARG A 58 7.66 8.42 -2.72
C ARG A 58 7.04 9.81 -2.86
N ARG A 59 6.25 10.02 -3.92
CA ARG A 59 5.52 11.29 -4.08
C ARG A 59 4.37 11.41 -3.10
N LEU A 60 3.68 10.31 -2.81
CA LEU A 60 2.51 10.33 -1.93
C LEU A 60 2.87 10.43 -0.46
N LEU A 61 3.92 9.73 -0.04
CA LEU A 61 4.24 9.57 1.38
C LEU A 61 4.32 10.88 2.18
N PRO A 62 4.96 11.96 1.68
CA PRO A 62 5.04 13.19 2.47
C PRO A 62 3.70 13.80 2.81
N SER A 63 2.67 13.52 2.01
CA SER A 63 1.33 14.07 2.19
C SER A 63 0.38 13.13 2.90
N LEU A 64 0.84 11.93 3.30
CA LEU A 64 0.03 10.95 4.00
C LEU A 64 0.40 10.90 5.48
N ALA A 65 -0.62 10.75 6.32
CA ALA A 65 -0.39 10.46 7.73
C ALA A 65 0.13 9.04 7.91
N LEU A 66 -0.34 8.11 7.04
CA LEU A 66 0.08 6.73 7.09
C LEU A 66 -0.14 6.06 5.72
N TYR A 67 0.83 5.27 5.30
CA TYR A 67 0.66 4.30 4.22
C TYR A 67 0.79 2.91 4.83
N GLY A 68 -0.28 2.12 4.74
CA GLY A 68 -0.28 0.74 5.22
C GLY A 68 -0.42 -0.20 4.04
N TYR A 69 0.53 -1.11 3.89
CA TYR A 69 0.48 -2.12 2.84
C TYR A 69 0.38 -3.51 3.44
N ALA A 70 -0.65 -4.27 3.02
CA ALA A 70 -0.81 -5.66 3.41
C ALA A 70 -0.76 -6.53 2.17
N GLN A 71 0.17 -7.46 2.14
CA GLN A 71 0.28 -8.41 1.04
C GLN A 71 -0.44 -9.69 1.39
N VAL A 72 -1.45 -10.02 0.59
CA VAL A 72 -2.26 -11.22 0.76
C VAL A 72 -1.64 -12.33 -0.09
N GLU A 73 -1.50 -13.53 0.47
CA GLU A 73 -0.97 -14.66 -0.26
C GLU A 73 -1.95 -15.02 -1.38
N GLY A 74 -1.46 -14.99 -2.63
CA GLY A 74 -2.24 -15.31 -3.81
C GLY A 74 -2.22 -16.80 -4.12
N PRO A 75 -2.99 -17.24 -5.12
CA PRO A 75 -3.10 -18.65 -5.50
C PRO A 75 -1.78 -19.26 -5.99
N TYR A 76 -0.85 -18.44 -6.42
CA TYR A 76 0.45 -18.89 -6.93
C TYR A 76 1.60 -18.56 -5.99
N GLY A 77 1.29 -18.30 -4.72
CA GLY A 77 2.29 -17.92 -3.73
C GLY A 77 2.31 -16.43 -3.49
N GLN A 78 3.40 -15.96 -2.89
CA GLN A 78 3.57 -14.53 -2.60
C GLN A 78 4.30 -13.83 -3.73
N GLY A 79 3.82 -12.64 -4.09
CA GLY A 79 4.55 -11.77 -4.99
C GLY A 79 5.72 -11.10 -4.29
N HIS A 80 6.40 -10.22 -4.99
CA HIS A 80 7.63 -9.61 -4.50
C HIS A 80 7.50 -8.17 -4.04
N PHE A 81 6.33 -7.57 -4.21
CA PHE A 81 6.18 -6.14 -3.93
C PHE A 81 6.43 -5.79 -2.47
N LEU A 82 5.98 -6.63 -1.53
CA LEU A 82 6.21 -6.38 -0.10
C LEU A 82 7.70 -6.26 0.21
N GLU A 83 8.51 -7.17 -0.34
CA GLU A 83 9.94 -7.14 -0.10
C GLU A 83 10.58 -5.90 -0.72
N GLU A 84 10.15 -5.53 -1.91
CA GLU A 84 10.69 -4.36 -2.60
C GLU A 84 10.34 -3.07 -1.88
N VAL A 85 9.11 -2.96 -1.35
CA VAL A 85 8.73 -1.81 -0.54
C VAL A 85 9.52 -1.79 0.77
N ARG A 86 9.71 -2.97 1.38
CA ARG A 86 10.47 -3.07 2.62
C ARG A 86 11.91 -2.62 2.42
N GLU A 87 12.55 -3.01 1.34
CA GLU A 87 13.90 -2.58 1.04
C GLU A 87 14.00 -1.09 0.76
N ALA A 88 13.04 -0.55 0.02
CA ALA A 88 13.09 0.85 -0.40
C ALA A 88 12.62 1.81 0.69
N LEU A 89 11.62 1.43 1.47
CA LEU A 89 10.89 2.33 2.37
C LEU A 89 10.73 1.77 3.78
N GLY A 90 11.22 0.57 4.06
CA GLY A 90 11.07 -0.04 5.37
C GLY A 90 11.76 0.76 6.45
N GLY A 91 11.13 0.84 7.62
CA GLY A 91 11.65 1.63 8.72
C GLY A 91 11.37 3.12 8.63
N ARG A 92 10.80 3.57 7.51
CA ARG A 92 10.43 4.96 7.34
C ARG A 92 9.18 5.27 8.17
N GLU A 93 9.17 6.41 8.84
CA GLU A 93 8.01 6.84 9.60
C GLU A 93 6.82 7.04 8.67
N GLY A 94 5.65 6.57 9.10
CA GLY A 94 4.44 6.67 8.30
C GLY A 94 4.24 5.52 7.32
N VAL A 95 5.09 4.50 7.36
CA VAL A 95 4.95 3.29 6.52
C VAL A 95 4.76 2.08 7.42
N ALA A 96 3.68 1.34 7.21
CA ALA A 96 3.41 0.11 7.93
C ALA A 96 3.21 -1.02 6.92
N LEU A 97 3.87 -2.15 7.14
CA LEU A 97 3.86 -3.28 6.22
C LEU A 97 3.41 -4.55 6.95
N ALA A 98 2.60 -5.37 6.28
CA ALA A 98 2.13 -6.62 6.85
C ALA A 98 1.95 -7.67 5.78
N ALA A 99 2.09 -8.94 6.17
CA ALA A 99 1.78 -10.07 5.30
C ALA A 99 0.54 -10.77 5.86
N VAL A 100 -0.37 -11.16 4.98
CA VAL A 100 -1.61 -11.84 5.35
C VAL A 100 -1.65 -13.19 4.62
N ARG A 101 -1.62 -14.27 5.37
CA ARG A 101 -1.63 -15.62 4.79
C ARG A 101 -3.02 -16.23 4.70
N GLY A 102 -3.93 -15.79 5.54
CA GLY A 102 -5.29 -16.29 5.56
C GLY A 102 -6.19 -15.30 6.28
N ARG A 103 -7.48 -15.60 6.32
CA ARG A 103 -8.46 -14.72 6.96
C ARG A 103 -8.14 -14.46 8.44
N GLU A 104 -7.62 -15.46 9.12
CA GLU A 104 -7.29 -15.36 10.54
C GLU A 104 -6.16 -14.36 10.80
N ASP A 105 -5.35 -14.09 9.81
CA ASP A 105 -4.26 -13.13 9.96
C ASP A 105 -4.71 -11.68 9.74
N LEU A 106 -5.89 -11.49 9.17
CA LEU A 106 -6.37 -10.16 8.81
C LEU A 106 -6.53 -9.22 10.01
N PRO A 107 -7.13 -9.62 11.13
CA PRO A 107 -7.22 -8.74 12.29
C PRO A 107 -5.86 -8.31 12.83
N VAL A 108 -4.90 -9.22 12.84
CA VAL A 108 -3.54 -8.91 13.30
C VAL A 108 -2.86 -7.93 12.33
N ALA A 109 -3.02 -8.17 11.03
CA ALA A 109 -2.45 -7.28 10.01
C ALA A 109 -3.03 -5.87 10.10
N LEU A 110 -4.35 -5.75 10.24
CA LEU A 110 -5.00 -4.44 10.38
C LEU A 110 -4.53 -3.72 11.63
N ARG A 111 -4.41 -4.45 12.74
CA ARG A 111 -3.91 -3.87 13.99
C ARG A 111 -2.49 -3.35 13.81
N ARG A 112 -1.64 -4.11 13.14
CA ARG A 112 -0.26 -3.71 12.87
C ARG A 112 -0.20 -2.46 11.99
N LEU A 113 -1.04 -2.42 10.95
CA LEU A 113 -1.09 -1.27 10.04
C LEU A 113 -1.56 -0.01 10.76
N LEU A 114 -2.42 -0.16 11.76
CA LEU A 114 -2.94 0.97 12.54
C LEU A 114 -2.02 1.38 13.69
N GLY A 115 -0.85 0.75 13.80
CA GLY A 115 0.14 1.13 14.80
C GLY A 115 -0.09 0.54 16.18
N GLY A 116 -0.99 -0.42 16.26
CA GLY A 116 -1.33 -1.05 17.53
C GLY A 116 -0.54 -2.30 17.84
#